data_51f96f9342a5c11f104809ab5d182b24
#
_entry.id   51f96f9342a5c11f104809ab5d182b24
#
_cell.length_a   1.000
_cell.length_b   1.000
_cell.length_c   1.000
_cell.angle_alpha   90.00
_cell.angle_beta   90.00
_cell.angle_gamma   90.00
#
_symmetry.space_group_name_H-M   'P 1'
#
loop_
_entity.id
_entity.type
_entity.pdbx_description
1 polymer ?
#
loop_
_entity_poly.entity_id
_entity_poly.type
_entity_poly.pdbx_seq_one_letter_code
_entity_poly.pdbx_strand_id
1 'polypeptide(L)'
;MPCVGLLSLELHFPEARSLKDKRAVLRSIKDRLRQFNVALAEIDYHDLRQRSRLAVAAVGSEQHLVQRSLLSVVEEMERKGTGVVVSSQVEWLS
;
A
#
# COMPACT_ATOMS: atom_id res chain seq x y z
N MET A 1 12.51 -16.72 -14.73
CA MET A 1 12.48 -15.25 -14.81
C MET A 1 11.74 -14.70 -13.60
N PRO A 2 12.26 -13.66 -12.97
CA PRO A 2 11.52 -13.05 -11.88
C PRO A 2 10.30 -12.29 -12.39
N CYS A 3 9.28 -12.22 -11.54
CA CYS A 3 8.08 -11.43 -11.80
C CYS A 3 8.07 -10.27 -10.80
N VAL A 4 7.78 -9.08 -11.29
CA VAL A 4 7.69 -7.88 -10.46
C VAL A 4 6.31 -7.26 -10.65
N GLY A 5 5.58 -7.13 -9.56
CA GLY A 5 4.26 -6.50 -9.55
C GLY A 5 4.29 -5.20 -8.77
N LEU A 6 3.55 -4.22 -9.26
CA LEU A 6 3.40 -2.93 -8.60
C LEU A 6 1.92 -2.71 -8.30
N LEU A 7 1.61 -2.54 -7.03
CA LEU A 7 0.26 -2.20 -6.58
C LEU A 7 0.22 -0.70 -6.30
N SER A 8 -0.70 0.00 -6.93
CA SER A 8 -0.95 1.42 -6.65
C SER A 8 -2.23 1.52 -5.85
N LEU A 9 -2.17 2.20 -4.72
CA LEU A 9 -3.30 2.38 -3.82
C LEU A 9 -3.55 3.85 -3.60
N GLU A 10 -4.81 4.25 -3.73
CA GLU A 10 -5.21 5.57 -3.26
C GLU A 10 -6.00 5.38 -1.97
N LEU A 11 -5.60 6.11 -0.94
CA LEU A 11 -6.16 6.00 0.40
C LEU A 11 -6.75 7.31 0.86
N HIS A 12 -7.82 7.22 1.66
CA HIS A 12 -8.42 8.33 2.34
C HIS A 12 -8.38 8.07 3.85
N PHE A 13 -7.91 9.07 4.60
CA PHE A 13 -7.80 8.99 6.05
C PHE A 13 -8.70 10.05 6.70
N PRO A 14 -10.01 9.77 6.85
CA PRO A 14 -10.94 10.79 7.34
C PRO A 14 -10.65 11.24 8.76
N GLU A 15 -9.97 10.41 9.56
CA GLU A 15 -9.65 10.75 10.96
C GLU A 15 -8.37 11.57 11.10
N ALA A 16 -7.57 11.71 10.04
CA ALA A 16 -6.32 12.46 10.12
C ALA A 16 -6.60 13.96 10.09
N ARG A 17 -6.13 14.66 11.11
CA ARG A 17 -6.35 16.10 11.25
C ARG A 17 -5.10 16.92 10.94
N SER A 18 -3.98 16.27 10.72
CA SER A 18 -2.71 16.92 10.44
C SER A 18 -1.83 15.99 9.61
N LEU A 19 -0.76 16.54 9.03
CA LEU A 19 0.25 15.72 8.35
C LEU A 19 0.94 14.79 9.34
N LYS A 20 1.10 15.20 10.60
CA LYS A 20 1.66 14.36 11.63
C LYS A 20 0.79 13.13 11.87
N ASP A 21 -0.53 13.32 11.93
CA ASP A 21 -1.48 12.20 12.07
C ASP A 21 -1.36 11.24 10.89
N LYS A 22 -1.31 11.77 9.68
CA LYS A 22 -1.18 10.93 8.48
C LYS A 22 0.12 10.15 8.49
N ARG A 23 1.22 10.80 8.85
CA ARG A 23 2.54 10.13 8.92
C ARG A 23 2.54 9.00 9.93
N ALA A 24 1.85 9.18 11.07
CA ALA A 24 1.73 8.13 12.07
C ALA A 24 0.96 6.93 11.52
N VAL A 25 -0.14 7.17 10.79
CA VAL A 25 -0.92 6.10 10.16
C VAL A 25 -0.09 5.37 9.09
N LEU A 26 0.62 6.12 8.24
CA LEU A 26 1.46 5.52 7.20
C LEU A 26 2.57 4.67 7.79
N ARG A 27 3.17 5.12 8.90
CA ARG A 27 4.21 4.37 9.61
C ARG A 27 3.65 3.05 10.15
N SER A 28 2.45 3.11 10.72
CA SER A 28 1.75 1.91 11.21
C SER A 28 1.48 0.93 10.08
N ILE A 29 1.01 1.43 8.94
CA ILE A 29 0.77 0.60 7.75
C ILE A 29 2.08 -0.06 7.30
N LYS A 30 3.15 0.71 7.19
CA LYS A 30 4.45 0.20 6.77
C LYS A 30 4.93 -0.90 7.71
N ASP A 31 4.77 -0.73 9.01
CA ASP A 31 5.17 -1.74 9.98
C ASP A 31 4.38 -3.03 9.83
N ARG A 32 3.07 -2.93 9.62
CA ARG A 32 2.23 -4.11 9.41
C ARG A 32 2.57 -4.86 8.14
N LEU A 33 2.94 -4.12 7.08
CA LEU A 33 3.21 -4.73 5.78
C LEU A 33 4.58 -5.39 5.68
N ARG A 34 5.44 -5.23 6.68
CA ARG A 34 6.76 -5.88 6.68
C ARG A 34 6.66 -7.39 6.57
N GLN A 35 5.58 -8.00 7.11
CA GLN A 35 5.40 -9.44 7.06
C GLN A 35 5.14 -9.96 5.64
N PHE A 36 4.81 -9.10 4.70
CA PHE A 36 4.43 -9.51 3.34
C PHE A 36 5.60 -9.47 2.34
N ASN A 37 6.80 -9.14 2.80
CA ASN A 37 7.98 -9.07 1.94
C ASN A 37 7.76 -8.16 0.74
N VAL A 38 7.29 -6.96 0.99
CA VAL A 38 7.04 -5.96 -0.04
C VAL A 38 7.79 -4.67 0.28
N ALA A 39 8.00 -3.85 -0.74
CA ALA A 39 8.52 -2.50 -0.58
C ALA A 39 7.36 -1.52 -0.72
N LEU A 40 7.35 -0.48 0.10
CA LEU A 40 6.26 0.48 0.18
C LEU A 40 6.79 1.90 0.18
N ALA A 41 6.15 2.77 -0.59
CA ALA A 41 6.47 4.20 -0.58
C ALA A 41 5.21 5.02 -0.83
N GLU A 42 5.13 6.19 -0.19
CA GLU A 42 4.14 7.19 -0.56
C GLU A 42 4.67 7.91 -1.81
N ILE A 43 3.87 7.94 -2.88
CA ILE A 43 4.33 8.48 -4.17
C ILE A 43 3.59 9.74 -4.59
N ASP A 44 2.51 10.12 -3.91
CA ASP A 44 1.77 11.33 -4.25
C ASP A 44 0.96 11.79 -3.02
N TYR A 45 0.47 13.02 -3.09
CA TYR A 45 -0.34 13.66 -2.05
C TYR A 45 0.40 13.85 -0.73
N HIS A 46 1.71 14.04 -0.79
CA HIS A 46 2.55 14.20 0.41
C HIS A 46 2.05 15.33 1.32
N ASP A 47 1.53 16.40 0.73
CA ASP A 47 1.11 17.59 1.48
C ASP A 47 -0.37 17.54 1.88
N LEU A 48 -1.10 16.49 1.51
CA LEU A 48 -2.50 16.35 1.87
C LEU A 48 -2.63 15.47 3.11
N ARG A 49 -3.34 15.99 4.11
CA ARG A 49 -3.44 15.29 5.41
C ARG A 49 -4.39 14.10 5.39
N GLN A 50 -5.34 14.07 4.46
CA GLN A 50 -6.39 13.04 4.43
C GLN A 50 -6.33 12.14 3.20
N ARG A 51 -5.31 12.28 2.38
CA ARG A 51 -5.13 11.47 1.17
C ARG A 51 -3.69 11.02 1.04
N SER A 52 -3.53 9.84 0.48
CA SER A 52 -2.21 9.34 0.16
C SER A 52 -2.31 8.42 -1.06
N ARG A 53 -1.27 8.44 -1.86
CA ARG A 53 -1.11 7.42 -2.90
C ARG A 53 0.15 6.63 -2.58
N LEU A 54 -0.01 5.32 -2.44
CA LEU A 54 1.08 4.42 -2.11
C LEU A 54 1.39 3.53 -3.29
N ALA A 55 2.67 3.22 -3.45
CA ALA A 55 3.12 2.17 -4.35
C ALA A 55 3.69 1.04 -3.52
N VAL A 56 3.28 -0.19 -3.83
CA VAL A 56 3.74 -1.39 -3.16
C VAL A 56 4.31 -2.32 -4.22
N ALA A 57 5.58 -2.65 -4.10
CA ALA A 57 6.26 -3.52 -5.05
C ALA A 57 6.53 -4.89 -4.42
N ALA A 58 6.28 -5.94 -5.19
CA ALA A 58 6.58 -7.31 -4.79
C ALA A 58 7.30 -8.02 -5.93
N VAL A 59 8.20 -8.92 -5.57
CA VAL A 59 8.97 -9.70 -6.52
C VAL A 59 8.90 -11.17 -6.12
N GLY A 60 8.86 -12.03 -7.11
CA GLY A 60 8.88 -13.47 -6.90
C GLY A 60 9.17 -14.22 -8.18
N SER A 61 9.24 -15.53 -8.09
CA SER A 61 9.53 -16.39 -9.24
C SER A 61 8.31 -16.66 -10.11
N GLU A 62 7.10 -16.51 -9.54
CA GLU A 62 5.86 -16.83 -10.25
C GLU A 62 4.82 -15.73 -10.04
N GLN A 63 4.14 -15.39 -11.12
CA GLN A 63 3.19 -14.27 -11.14
C GLN A 63 2.05 -14.45 -10.13
N HIS A 64 1.51 -15.66 -10.02
CA HIS A 64 0.37 -15.88 -9.12
C HIS A 64 0.75 -15.71 -7.65
N LEU A 65 2.00 -15.99 -7.28
CA LEU A 65 2.48 -15.79 -5.91
C LEU A 65 2.66 -14.29 -5.62
N VAL A 66 3.19 -13.55 -6.58
CA VAL A 66 3.34 -12.10 -6.44
C VAL A 66 1.95 -11.44 -6.33
N GLN A 67 1.02 -11.87 -7.17
CA GLN A 67 -0.34 -11.35 -7.13
C GLN A 67 -1.00 -11.62 -5.77
N ARG A 68 -0.81 -12.82 -5.23
CA ARG A 68 -1.35 -13.18 -3.91
C ARG A 68 -0.79 -12.27 -2.82
N SER A 69 0.52 -11.99 -2.87
CA SER A 69 1.15 -11.08 -1.91
C SER A 69 0.54 -9.68 -1.98
N LEU A 70 0.34 -9.16 -3.19
CA LEU A 70 -0.22 -7.83 -3.37
C LEU A 70 -1.68 -7.76 -2.92
N LEU A 71 -2.47 -8.79 -3.19
CA LEU A 71 -3.85 -8.86 -2.72
C LEU A 71 -3.93 -8.94 -1.20
N SER A 72 -2.98 -9.65 -0.57
CA SER A 72 -2.91 -9.73 0.88
C SER A 72 -2.65 -8.37 1.51
N VAL A 73 -1.89 -7.51 0.83
CA VAL A 73 -1.67 -6.13 1.28
C VAL A 73 -2.99 -5.36 1.31
N VAL A 74 -3.79 -5.44 0.24
CA VAL A 74 -5.08 -4.76 0.17
C VAL A 74 -6.00 -5.26 1.28
N GLU A 75 -6.08 -6.58 1.46
CA GLU A 75 -6.93 -7.18 2.50
C GLU A 75 -6.52 -6.73 3.90
N GLU A 76 -5.20 -6.66 4.17
CA GLU A 76 -4.71 -6.21 5.46
C GLU A 76 -5.13 -4.77 5.74
N MET A 77 -5.07 -3.91 4.75
CA MET A 77 -5.43 -2.52 4.91
C MET A 77 -6.93 -2.35 5.15
N GLU A 78 -7.75 -3.09 4.42
CA GLU A 78 -9.20 -3.05 4.58
C GLU A 78 -9.62 -3.62 5.94
N ARG A 79 -8.97 -4.69 6.37
CA ARG A 79 -9.30 -5.38 7.62
C ARG A 79 -9.05 -4.50 8.85
N LYS A 80 -7.96 -3.72 8.83
CA LYS A 80 -7.59 -2.90 9.99
C LYS A 80 -8.36 -1.58 10.09
N GLY A 81 -9.00 -1.16 9.01
CA GLY A 81 -9.81 0.06 9.04
C GLY A 81 -9.06 1.33 9.33
N THR A 82 -7.73 1.36 9.12
CA THR A 82 -6.92 2.55 9.39
C THR A 82 -7.01 3.60 8.30
N GLY A 83 -7.61 3.23 7.16
CA GLY A 83 -7.87 4.14 6.06
C GLY A 83 -8.85 3.47 5.12
N VAL A 84 -9.44 4.26 4.24
CA VAL A 84 -10.36 3.76 3.24
C VAL A 84 -9.60 3.60 1.93
N VAL A 85 -9.61 2.40 1.36
CA VAL A 85 -9.03 2.16 0.04
C VAL A 85 -10.01 2.69 -1.00
N VAL A 86 -9.64 3.78 -1.66
CA VAL A 86 -10.46 4.41 -2.68
C VAL A 86 -10.30 3.71 -4.01
N SER A 87 -9.08 3.31 -4.34
CA SER A 87 -8.80 2.58 -5.56
C SER A 87 -7.56 1.72 -5.38
N SER A 88 -7.50 0.63 -6.14
CA SER A 88 -6.33 -0.23 -6.17
C SER A 88 -6.14 -0.75 -7.60
N GLN A 89 -4.90 -0.83 -8.03
CA GLN A 89 -4.57 -1.25 -9.39
C GLN A 89 -3.22 -1.96 -9.37
N VAL A 90 -3.14 -3.08 -10.08
CA VAL A 90 -1.89 -3.84 -10.20
C VAL A 90 -1.36 -3.70 -11.61
N GLU A 91 -0.07 -3.43 -11.69
CA GLU A 91 0.67 -3.32 -12.95
C GLU A 91 1.83 -4.31 -12.89
N TRP A 92 2.03 -5.05 -13.98
CA TRP A 92 3.14 -6.00 -14.08
C TRP A 92 4.31 -5.34 -14.78
N LEU A 93 5.45 -5.24 -14.09
CA LEU A 93 6.64 -4.60 -14.61
C LEU A 93 7.59 -5.64 -15.24
N SER A 94 7.41 -6.89 -14.88
CA SER A 94 8.24 -7.95 -15.41
C SER A 94 7.55 -9.30 -15.22
#